data_cf91bf11f15dc2243514014baf42daba
#
_entry.id   cf91bf11f15dc2243514014baf42daba
#
_cell.length_a   1.000
_cell.length_b   1.000
_cell.length_c   1.000
_cell.angle_alpha   90.00
_cell.angle_beta   90.00
_cell.angle_gamma   90.00
#
_symmetry.space_group_name_H-M   'P 1'
#
loop_
_entity.id
_entity.type
_entity.pdbx_description
1 polymer ?
#
loop_
_entity_poly.entity_id
_entity_poly.type
_entity_poly.pdbx_seq_one_letter_code
_entity_poly.pdbx_strand_id
1 'polypeptide(L)'
;MSCTTILVGKNASYDGSTIIARDDDSGSGRYDPKRFVAVAPDDQPRHYRSVLSHVEIELPDNPCRYTIAPNVLNNRGILAEAGANEHNVAMSATETIAVNERVLGADPMVELRPAVGEPDSTDYQAEQPGGIGEEDIITLVLPYVTTAREGVARLGELLETYGTYESNGIIISDVNEIWYVETIGGHHWIARRVPDDCYATIPNQLGIDDFDLADAFGEQREYLCSADLREFMAMHHLDRTMGTPVSSNGRHAHSAGFGTTVALPTRFNPRKAFGTATPKDHIYNTPRAWYMQRRLNPSEDWDSPAARYTPESDDIPWCRVPEDKVSLEDVDFLLSSHFEGTPYDPYGTTGTAESRHRYRPIGVNRTGHMVAIQVRPYVPAANRTVMWVSFGSGPFTAAAPFYANVNDTPAYLRDTTPEVSTGNLYWTNRLIAVVADAHWYETNRFIEGYAEGVRAFGHRLIERTDEQLLARSDAESTDTNAWPLDGGHGDEKDVQGVADVLEAANDEMADYLREHTTKLLNDVLYTSSNLMHNSFAMSDRWAE
;
A
#
# COMPACT_ATOMS: atom_id res chain seq x y z
N MET A 1 6.00 -0.15 -9.57
CA MET A 1 7.00 -0.02 -8.50
C MET A 1 7.10 -1.31 -7.71
N SER A 2 8.05 -1.47 -6.78
CA SER A 2 8.27 -2.77 -6.12
C SER A 2 7.92 -2.68 -4.63
N CYS A 3 6.66 -2.58 -4.36
CA CYS A 3 6.07 -2.37 -3.04
C CYS A 3 5.93 -3.65 -2.22
N THR A 4 5.56 -3.55 -0.96
CA THR A 4 5.15 -4.66 -0.09
C THR A 4 3.94 -4.23 0.71
N THR A 5 2.89 -5.05 0.69
CA THR A 5 1.63 -4.74 1.35
C THR A 5 1.28 -5.78 2.42
N ILE A 6 0.76 -5.31 3.54
CA ILE A 6 0.08 -6.13 4.55
C ILE A 6 -1.28 -5.52 4.87
N LEU A 7 -2.31 -6.38 4.94
CA LEU A 7 -3.68 -6.01 5.28
C LEU A 7 -4.08 -6.76 6.55
N VAL A 8 -4.75 -6.11 7.49
CA VAL A 8 -5.15 -6.73 8.75
C VAL A 8 -6.63 -6.49 8.98
N GLY A 9 -7.41 -7.58 8.95
CA GLY A 9 -8.84 -7.55 9.22
C GLY A 9 -9.15 -7.14 10.66
N LYS A 10 -10.32 -6.55 10.87
CA LYS A 10 -10.70 -5.94 12.16
C LYS A 10 -10.66 -6.90 13.35
N ASN A 11 -10.90 -8.20 13.14
CA ASN A 11 -10.81 -9.19 14.20
C ASN A 11 -9.39 -9.76 14.38
N ALA A 12 -8.49 -9.54 13.42
CA ALA A 12 -7.07 -9.88 13.49
C ALA A 12 -6.24 -8.75 14.12
N SER A 13 -6.68 -7.50 14.04
CA SER A 13 -6.01 -6.36 14.65
C SER A 13 -6.17 -6.31 16.16
N TYR A 14 -5.24 -5.66 16.86
CA TYR A 14 -5.19 -5.63 18.32
C TYR A 14 -6.36 -4.87 18.97
N ASP A 15 -6.93 -3.90 18.27
CA ASP A 15 -7.95 -2.99 18.78
C ASP A 15 -9.31 -3.03 18.03
N GLY A 16 -9.43 -3.91 17.04
CA GLY A 16 -10.63 -4.02 16.22
C GLY A 16 -10.68 -3.08 15.01
N SER A 17 -9.63 -2.33 14.74
CA SER A 17 -9.50 -1.49 13.54
C SER A 17 -9.26 -2.33 12.29
N THR A 18 -9.70 -1.85 11.13
CA THR A 18 -9.13 -2.28 9.86
C THR A 18 -7.81 -1.56 9.65
N ILE A 19 -6.77 -2.30 9.22
CA ILE A 19 -5.44 -1.72 8.95
C ILE A 19 -5.02 -2.11 7.54
N ILE A 20 -4.70 -1.12 6.71
CA ILE A 20 -4.06 -1.32 5.41
C ILE A 20 -2.70 -0.66 5.42
N ALA A 21 -1.66 -1.38 5.01
CA ALA A 21 -0.31 -0.84 5.08
C ALA A 21 0.54 -1.26 3.88
N ARG A 22 1.36 -0.33 3.38
CA ARG A 22 2.21 -0.54 2.21
C ARG A 22 3.48 0.30 2.25
N ASP A 23 4.59 -0.32 1.82
CA ASP A 23 5.80 0.37 1.38
C ASP A 23 5.66 0.80 -0.07
N ASP A 24 5.98 2.05 -0.37
CA ASP A 24 6.21 2.54 -1.73
C ASP A 24 7.71 2.49 -2.04
N ASP A 25 8.10 1.56 -2.91
CA ASP A 25 9.48 1.34 -3.29
C ASP A 25 9.73 1.74 -4.74
N SER A 26 10.65 2.66 -4.99
CA SER A 26 11.01 3.04 -6.35
C SER A 26 11.55 1.88 -7.17
N GLY A 27 10.88 1.55 -8.27
CA GLY A 27 11.31 0.49 -9.20
C GLY A 27 12.57 0.82 -9.98
N SER A 28 12.83 2.10 -10.21
CA SER A 28 13.97 2.58 -11.01
C SER A 28 15.23 2.88 -10.19
N GLY A 29 15.17 2.79 -8.85
CA GLY A 29 16.22 3.23 -7.94
C GLY A 29 16.40 4.75 -7.88
N ARG A 30 15.49 5.52 -8.46
CA ARG A 30 15.41 6.96 -8.30
C ARG A 30 14.48 7.29 -7.14
N TYR A 31 14.79 8.33 -6.40
CA TYR A 31 13.99 8.78 -5.28
C TYR A 31 13.11 9.93 -5.75
N ASP A 32 11.81 9.69 -5.81
CA ASP A 32 10.83 10.74 -6.03
C ASP A 32 10.39 11.24 -4.64
N PRO A 33 10.69 12.51 -4.28
CA PRO A 33 10.32 13.02 -2.97
C PRO A 33 8.80 13.09 -2.82
N LYS A 34 8.33 12.72 -1.64
CA LYS A 34 6.92 12.70 -1.25
C LYS A 34 6.61 13.81 -0.27
N ARG A 35 5.36 14.18 -0.19
CA ARG A 35 4.81 15.14 0.76
C ARG A 35 3.48 14.64 1.30
N PHE A 36 3.03 15.16 2.42
CA PHE A 36 1.76 14.79 3.05
C PHE A 36 0.83 15.99 2.99
N VAL A 37 -0.32 15.86 2.31
CA VAL A 37 -1.22 16.98 2.02
C VAL A 37 -2.68 16.62 2.20
N ALA A 38 -3.48 17.58 2.68
CA ALA A 38 -4.93 17.55 2.57
C ALA A 38 -5.34 18.23 1.25
N VAL A 39 -6.30 17.66 0.54
CA VAL A 39 -6.86 18.17 -0.71
C VAL A 39 -8.31 18.57 -0.46
N ALA A 40 -8.60 19.86 -0.57
CA ALA A 40 -9.95 20.36 -0.42
C ALA A 40 -10.81 20.03 -1.66
N PRO A 41 -12.15 19.96 -1.52
CA PRO A 41 -13.05 19.71 -2.65
C PRO A 41 -12.85 20.66 -3.85
N ASP A 42 -12.54 21.92 -3.56
CA ASP A 42 -12.33 22.95 -4.60
C ASP A 42 -10.98 22.80 -5.33
N ASP A 43 -10.01 22.11 -4.71
CA ASP A 43 -8.69 21.85 -5.30
C ASP A 43 -8.70 20.61 -6.20
N GLN A 44 -9.73 19.77 -6.12
CA GLN A 44 -9.90 18.58 -6.97
C GLN A 44 -10.31 19.02 -8.38
N PRO A 45 -9.57 18.61 -9.45
CA PRO A 45 -9.93 18.97 -10.83
C PRO A 45 -11.28 18.37 -11.23
N ARG A 46 -12.03 19.05 -12.10
CA ARG A 46 -13.25 18.50 -12.74
C ARG A 46 -12.94 17.85 -14.07
N HIS A 47 -11.88 18.28 -14.71
CA HIS A 47 -11.30 17.64 -15.89
C HIS A 47 -9.90 17.15 -15.52
N TYR A 48 -9.74 15.84 -15.41
CA TYR A 48 -8.48 15.20 -15.08
C TYR A 48 -7.73 14.80 -16.34
N ARG A 49 -6.42 15.04 -16.37
CA ARG A 49 -5.53 14.51 -17.40
C ARG A 49 -4.29 13.90 -16.75
N SER A 50 -4.04 12.61 -17.05
CA SER A 50 -2.84 11.91 -16.63
C SER A 50 -1.57 12.53 -17.26
N VAL A 51 -0.51 12.61 -16.49
CA VAL A 51 0.81 13.05 -16.98
C VAL A 51 1.53 11.93 -17.72
N LEU A 52 1.32 10.66 -17.32
CA LEU A 52 2.03 9.51 -17.87
C LEU A 52 1.30 8.88 -19.05
N SER A 53 -0.01 8.71 -18.96
CA SER A 53 -0.81 8.03 -19.98
C SER A 53 -1.57 8.97 -20.90
N HIS A 54 -1.70 10.24 -20.55
CA HIS A 54 -2.50 11.26 -21.25
C HIS A 54 -4.00 10.97 -21.30
N VAL A 55 -4.51 9.99 -20.52
CA VAL A 55 -5.95 9.76 -20.44
C VAL A 55 -6.64 10.99 -19.87
N GLU A 56 -7.78 11.36 -20.47
CA GLU A 56 -8.62 12.47 -20.02
C GLU A 56 -9.94 11.95 -19.47
N ILE A 57 -10.33 12.40 -18.28
CA ILE A 57 -11.51 11.91 -17.57
C ILE A 57 -12.26 13.09 -16.96
N GLU A 58 -13.56 13.18 -17.29
CA GLU A 58 -14.47 14.10 -16.62
C GLU A 58 -14.84 13.55 -15.24
N LEU A 59 -14.59 14.33 -14.20
CA LEU A 59 -14.83 13.93 -12.83
C LEU A 59 -16.14 14.52 -12.29
N PRO A 60 -16.82 13.83 -11.35
CA PRO A 60 -18.04 14.34 -10.73
C PRO A 60 -17.84 15.70 -10.02
N ASP A 61 -18.92 16.48 -9.90
CA ASP A 61 -18.90 17.82 -9.30
C ASP A 61 -18.86 17.85 -7.77
N ASN A 62 -18.91 16.70 -7.13
CA ASN A 62 -19.06 16.54 -5.68
C ASN A 62 -17.95 15.71 -5.02
N PRO A 63 -16.66 16.06 -5.20
CA PRO A 63 -15.60 15.37 -4.47
C PRO A 63 -15.69 15.71 -2.97
N CYS A 64 -15.29 14.77 -2.15
CA CYS A 64 -15.04 15.03 -0.74
C CYS A 64 -13.56 15.39 -0.50
N ARG A 65 -13.27 15.96 0.69
CA ARG A 65 -11.90 16.20 1.14
C ARG A 65 -11.19 14.89 1.42
N TYR A 66 -9.89 14.84 1.15
CA TYR A 66 -9.05 13.68 1.42
C TYR A 66 -7.61 14.08 1.70
N THR A 67 -6.88 13.20 2.40
CA THR A 67 -5.46 13.39 2.74
C THR A 67 -4.63 12.30 2.06
N ILE A 68 -3.53 12.69 1.41
CA ILE A 68 -2.69 11.81 0.58
C ILE A 68 -1.20 12.11 0.72
N ALA A 69 -0.36 11.21 0.19
CA ALA A 69 1.10 11.38 0.12
C ALA A 69 1.60 11.44 -1.35
N PRO A 70 1.34 12.54 -2.09
CA PRO A 70 1.69 12.64 -3.51
C PRO A 70 3.18 12.96 -3.73
N ASN A 71 3.62 12.77 -4.98
CA ASN A 71 4.91 13.24 -5.46
C ASN A 71 5.03 14.78 -5.36
N VAL A 72 6.27 15.21 -5.12
CA VAL A 72 6.66 16.64 -5.19
C VAL A 72 6.88 17.09 -6.64
N LEU A 73 7.30 16.18 -7.51
CA LEU A 73 7.66 16.48 -8.91
C LEU A 73 6.43 16.37 -9.81
N ASN A 74 5.84 17.47 -10.20
CA ASN A 74 4.60 17.53 -10.99
C ASN A 74 4.70 16.83 -12.37
N ASN A 75 5.87 16.76 -12.98
CA ASN A 75 6.09 16.10 -14.27
C ASN A 75 6.25 14.57 -14.16
N ARG A 76 6.04 14.01 -12.99
CA ARG A 76 6.14 12.56 -12.71
C ARG A 76 4.78 11.95 -12.37
N GLY A 77 3.71 12.74 -12.45
CA GLY A 77 2.38 12.34 -12.03
C GLY A 77 2.12 12.58 -10.54
N ILE A 78 0.87 12.46 -10.14
CA ILE A 78 0.44 12.67 -8.74
C ILE A 78 1.01 11.55 -7.87
N LEU A 79 0.85 10.29 -8.27
CA LEU A 79 1.33 9.11 -7.53
C LEU A 79 1.05 9.24 -6.03
N ALA A 80 -0.25 9.33 -5.69
CA ALA A 80 -0.71 9.67 -4.33
C ALA A 80 -0.37 8.59 -3.30
N GLU A 81 -0.09 7.38 -3.73
CA GLU A 81 0.36 6.19 -2.99
C GLU A 81 -0.63 5.67 -1.97
N ALA A 82 -1.09 6.51 -1.06
CA ALA A 82 -2.07 6.17 -0.04
C ALA A 82 -2.81 7.41 0.44
N GLY A 83 -4.02 7.23 0.94
CA GLY A 83 -4.82 8.31 1.46
C GLY A 83 -6.09 7.86 2.16
N ALA A 84 -6.75 8.81 2.82
CA ALA A 84 -8.06 8.62 3.42
C ALA A 84 -8.93 9.85 3.21
N ASN A 85 -10.24 9.63 3.01
CA ASN A 85 -11.20 10.71 2.83
C ASN A 85 -11.98 11.01 4.13
N GLU A 86 -12.75 12.09 4.12
CA GLU A 86 -13.55 12.53 5.26
C GLU A 86 -14.68 11.57 5.67
N HIS A 87 -15.01 10.60 4.80
CA HIS A 87 -15.94 9.50 5.12
C HIS A 87 -15.24 8.28 5.75
N ASN A 88 -13.96 8.38 6.08
CA ASN A 88 -13.12 7.30 6.62
C ASN A 88 -12.96 6.11 5.68
N VAL A 89 -13.05 6.34 4.38
CA VAL A 89 -12.57 5.39 3.39
C VAL A 89 -11.08 5.60 3.21
N ALA A 90 -10.31 4.53 3.34
CA ALA A 90 -8.87 4.53 3.15
C ALA A 90 -8.50 3.75 1.90
N MET A 91 -7.47 4.20 1.20
CA MET A 91 -7.02 3.58 -0.04
C MET A 91 -5.50 3.57 -0.13
N SER A 92 -4.93 2.51 -0.68
CA SER A 92 -3.53 2.42 -1.07
C SER A 92 -3.42 1.83 -2.47
N ALA A 93 -2.70 2.50 -3.33
CA ALA A 93 -2.49 2.13 -4.73
C ALA A 93 -1.11 2.62 -5.21
N THR A 94 -0.33 1.80 -5.85
CA THR A 94 -0.60 0.43 -6.25
C THR A 94 0.50 -0.51 -5.78
N GLU A 95 0.14 -1.78 -5.56
CA GLU A 95 1.13 -2.85 -5.50
C GLU A 95 1.34 -3.36 -6.93
N THR A 96 2.49 -3.09 -7.55
CA THR A 96 2.74 -3.59 -8.91
C THR A 96 2.77 -5.11 -8.92
N ILE A 97 1.89 -5.73 -9.68
CA ILE A 97 1.80 -7.19 -9.85
C ILE A 97 2.15 -7.60 -11.29
N ALA A 98 2.21 -8.89 -11.56
CA ALA A 98 2.49 -9.41 -12.89
C ALA A 98 1.46 -10.46 -13.29
N VAL A 99 0.87 -10.29 -14.46
CA VAL A 99 0.02 -11.29 -15.12
C VAL A 99 0.80 -12.06 -16.18
N ASN A 100 0.36 -13.28 -16.49
CA ASN A 100 1.04 -14.12 -17.47
C ASN A 100 0.72 -13.71 -18.92
N GLU A 101 1.54 -14.20 -19.84
CA GLU A 101 1.50 -13.82 -21.26
C GLU A 101 0.18 -14.24 -21.96
N ARG A 102 -0.55 -15.23 -21.45
CA ARG A 102 -1.85 -15.62 -22.01
C ARG A 102 -2.92 -14.58 -21.70
N VAL A 103 -2.89 -14.02 -20.51
CA VAL A 103 -3.76 -12.89 -20.13
C VAL A 103 -3.41 -11.68 -20.98
N LEU A 104 -2.13 -11.30 -21.06
CA LEU A 104 -1.68 -10.16 -21.87
C LEU A 104 -1.97 -10.32 -23.36
N GLY A 105 -1.99 -11.56 -23.86
CA GLY A 105 -2.38 -11.84 -25.24
C GLY A 105 -3.89 -11.75 -25.49
N ALA A 106 -4.70 -11.97 -24.45
CA ALA A 106 -6.15 -11.91 -24.50
C ALA A 106 -6.71 -10.51 -24.24
N ASP A 107 -6.12 -9.79 -23.30
CA ASP A 107 -6.47 -8.41 -22.90
C ASP A 107 -5.17 -7.59 -22.71
N PRO A 108 -4.60 -7.03 -23.80
CA PRO A 108 -3.37 -6.26 -23.75
C PRO A 108 -3.51 -4.98 -22.94
N MET A 109 -2.40 -4.55 -22.30
CA MET A 109 -2.33 -3.27 -21.61
C MET A 109 -2.64 -2.10 -22.55
N VAL A 110 -3.33 -1.09 -22.04
CA VAL A 110 -3.70 0.14 -22.77
C VAL A 110 -2.58 1.15 -22.62
N GLU A 111 -1.53 0.97 -23.43
CA GLU A 111 -0.34 1.83 -23.39
C GLU A 111 -0.53 3.11 -24.20
N LEU A 112 0.07 4.22 -23.73
CA LEU A 112 0.16 5.47 -24.50
C LEU A 112 0.93 5.22 -25.80
N ARG A 113 0.32 5.56 -26.93
CA ARG A 113 0.95 5.57 -28.26
C ARG A 113 1.10 7.00 -28.74
N PRO A 114 2.30 7.58 -28.70
CA PRO A 114 2.55 8.93 -29.16
C PRO A 114 2.16 9.12 -30.63
N ALA A 115 1.82 10.37 -31.00
CA ALA A 115 1.58 10.72 -32.40
C ALA A 115 2.84 10.43 -33.25
N VAL A 116 2.63 9.95 -34.47
CA VAL A 116 3.69 9.65 -35.45
C VAL A 116 3.44 10.44 -36.72
N GLY A 117 4.48 11.07 -37.27
CA GLY A 117 4.41 11.90 -38.48
C GLY A 117 3.97 13.33 -38.18
N GLU A 118 4.00 14.17 -39.24
CA GLU A 118 3.50 15.57 -39.14
C GLU A 118 1.97 15.59 -39.32
N PRO A 119 1.24 16.47 -38.61
CA PRO A 119 -0.22 16.48 -38.62
C PRO A 119 -0.88 16.54 -40.01
N ASP A 120 -0.23 17.15 -40.99
CA ASP A 120 -0.75 17.30 -42.36
C ASP A 120 -0.19 16.24 -43.33
N SER A 121 0.58 15.23 -42.86
CA SER A 121 1.13 14.16 -43.69
C SER A 121 0.13 13.03 -43.88
N THR A 122 0.26 12.32 -45.01
CA THR A 122 -0.57 11.13 -45.31
C THR A 122 -0.32 9.98 -44.36
N ASP A 123 0.81 9.97 -43.65
CA ASP A 123 1.26 8.93 -42.73
C ASP A 123 1.04 9.33 -41.27
N TYR A 124 0.33 10.46 -41.03
CA TYR A 124 0.03 10.90 -39.66
C TYR A 124 -0.86 9.91 -38.92
N GLN A 125 -0.41 9.53 -37.75
CA GLN A 125 -1.19 8.79 -36.76
C GLN A 125 -1.34 9.67 -35.51
N ALA A 126 -2.58 9.96 -35.14
CA ALA A 126 -2.87 10.72 -33.92
C ALA A 126 -2.44 9.93 -32.68
N GLU A 127 -2.08 10.66 -31.63
CA GLU A 127 -1.83 10.09 -30.33
C GLU A 127 -3.04 9.27 -29.85
N GLN A 128 -2.77 8.12 -29.23
CA GLN A 128 -3.75 7.31 -28.54
C GLN A 128 -3.38 7.30 -27.05
N PRO A 129 -4.19 7.90 -26.17
CA PRO A 129 -3.95 7.87 -24.74
C PRO A 129 -3.87 6.44 -24.20
N GLY A 130 -3.09 6.27 -23.15
CA GLY A 130 -3.09 5.04 -22.37
C GLY A 130 -4.28 4.95 -21.43
N GLY A 131 -4.36 3.86 -20.64
CA GLY A 131 -5.35 3.69 -19.57
C GLY A 131 -4.96 4.44 -18.29
N ILE A 132 -5.67 4.15 -17.20
CA ILE A 132 -5.35 4.64 -15.86
C ILE A 132 -4.26 3.79 -15.21
N GLY A 133 -3.51 4.35 -14.28
CA GLY A 133 -2.46 3.62 -13.57
C GLY A 133 -2.23 4.15 -12.16
N GLU A 134 -1.10 3.76 -11.58
CA GLU A 134 -0.72 4.15 -10.21
C GLU A 134 -0.74 5.67 -10.01
N GLU A 135 -0.37 6.43 -11.05
CA GLU A 135 -0.45 7.89 -11.04
C GLU A 135 -1.84 8.41 -10.66
N ASP A 136 -2.89 7.73 -11.15
CA ASP A 136 -4.23 8.28 -11.27
C ASP A 136 -5.20 7.78 -10.20
N ILE A 137 -5.08 6.50 -9.85
CA ILE A 137 -6.15 5.69 -9.25
C ILE A 137 -6.71 6.30 -7.96
N ILE A 138 -5.87 6.75 -7.02
CA ILE A 138 -6.36 7.33 -5.75
C ILE A 138 -7.16 8.61 -6.02
N THR A 139 -6.64 9.50 -6.86
CA THR A 139 -7.29 10.78 -7.21
C THR A 139 -8.62 10.58 -7.94
N LEU A 140 -8.74 9.50 -8.72
CA LEU A 140 -9.96 9.19 -9.48
C LEU A 140 -11.03 8.50 -8.64
N VAL A 141 -10.66 7.82 -7.55
CA VAL A 141 -11.58 6.98 -6.75
C VAL A 141 -11.89 7.61 -5.40
N LEU A 142 -10.87 7.88 -4.59
CA LEU A 142 -11.01 8.22 -3.17
C LEU A 142 -11.93 9.42 -2.88
N PRO A 143 -11.90 10.54 -3.67
CA PRO A 143 -12.76 11.70 -3.42
C PRO A 143 -14.25 11.47 -3.68
N TYR A 144 -14.66 10.34 -4.25
CA TYR A 144 -16.01 10.14 -4.78
C TYR A 144 -16.75 8.97 -4.15
N VAL A 145 -16.25 8.45 -3.03
CA VAL A 145 -16.81 7.23 -2.40
C VAL A 145 -16.98 7.40 -0.90
N THR A 146 -17.99 6.74 -0.35
CA THR A 146 -18.33 6.79 1.08
C THR A 146 -18.16 5.45 1.78
N THR A 147 -17.93 4.37 1.01
CA THR A 147 -17.63 3.02 1.52
C THR A 147 -16.53 2.36 0.70
N ALA A 148 -15.86 1.37 1.28
CA ALA A 148 -14.85 0.59 0.58
C ALA A 148 -15.42 -0.12 -0.65
N ARG A 149 -16.63 -0.65 -0.54
CA ARG A 149 -17.33 -1.34 -1.63
C ARG A 149 -17.67 -0.42 -2.81
N GLU A 150 -18.13 0.80 -2.53
CA GLU A 150 -18.31 1.83 -3.57
C GLU A 150 -16.98 2.14 -4.28
N GLY A 151 -15.88 2.15 -3.53
CA GLY A 151 -14.53 2.32 -4.08
C GLY A 151 -14.16 1.23 -5.08
N VAL A 152 -14.43 -0.04 -4.74
CA VAL A 152 -14.20 -1.17 -5.67
C VAL A 152 -15.06 -1.05 -6.92
N ALA A 153 -16.36 -0.74 -6.76
CA ALA A 153 -17.26 -0.59 -7.90
C ALA A 153 -16.82 0.55 -8.84
N ARG A 154 -16.50 1.71 -8.28
CA ARG A 154 -16.01 2.85 -9.06
C ARG A 154 -14.71 2.56 -9.79
N LEU A 155 -13.75 1.91 -9.12
CA LEU A 155 -12.49 1.50 -9.75
C LEU A 155 -12.75 0.52 -10.90
N GLY A 156 -13.64 -0.46 -10.69
CA GLY A 156 -14.03 -1.42 -11.72
C GLY A 156 -14.60 -0.75 -12.96
N GLU A 157 -15.53 0.20 -12.80
CA GLU A 157 -16.10 0.98 -13.91
C GLU A 157 -15.03 1.78 -14.68
N LEU A 158 -14.06 2.37 -13.97
CA LEU A 158 -12.94 3.09 -14.58
C LEU A 158 -12.02 2.15 -15.38
N LEU A 159 -11.69 0.98 -14.83
CA LEU A 159 -10.89 -0.04 -15.51
C LEU A 159 -11.59 -0.61 -16.75
N GLU A 160 -12.88 -0.89 -16.67
CA GLU A 160 -13.66 -1.39 -17.81
C GLU A 160 -13.83 -0.32 -18.92
N THR A 161 -13.83 0.98 -18.54
CA THR A 161 -14.03 2.08 -19.48
C THR A 161 -12.74 2.55 -20.14
N TYR A 162 -11.69 2.75 -19.36
CA TYR A 162 -10.44 3.37 -19.82
C TYR A 162 -9.29 2.36 -19.95
N GLY A 163 -9.42 1.22 -19.32
CA GLY A 163 -8.33 0.24 -19.19
C GLY A 163 -7.19 0.72 -18.30
N THR A 164 -6.15 -0.11 -18.22
CA THR A 164 -4.91 0.22 -17.50
C THR A 164 -3.68 -0.06 -18.36
N TYR A 165 -2.63 0.75 -18.18
CA TYR A 165 -1.35 0.53 -18.87
C TYR A 165 -0.38 -0.34 -18.06
N GLU A 166 -0.76 -0.78 -16.85
CA GLU A 166 0.09 -1.59 -15.97
C GLU A 166 -0.75 -2.52 -15.08
N SER A 167 -0.12 -3.61 -14.58
CA SER A 167 -0.81 -4.55 -13.68
C SER A 167 -0.65 -4.11 -12.23
N ASN A 168 -1.78 -3.97 -11.54
CA ASN A 168 -1.84 -3.38 -10.21
C ASN A 168 -2.68 -4.20 -9.23
N GLY A 169 -2.22 -4.22 -7.97
CA GLY A 169 -3.02 -4.53 -6.80
C GLY A 169 -3.42 -3.23 -6.09
N ILE A 170 -4.69 -3.06 -5.81
CA ILE A 170 -5.26 -1.86 -5.19
C ILE A 170 -6.01 -2.26 -3.92
N ILE A 171 -5.84 -1.48 -2.87
CA ILE A 171 -6.44 -1.73 -1.56
C ILE A 171 -7.42 -0.62 -1.24
N ILE A 172 -8.63 -0.99 -0.80
CA ILE A 172 -9.65 -0.04 -0.37
C ILE A 172 -10.27 -0.57 0.94
N SER A 173 -10.36 0.27 1.96
CA SER A 173 -10.93 -0.12 3.25
C SER A 173 -11.80 0.97 3.84
N ASP A 174 -12.68 0.56 4.72
CA ASP A 174 -13.40 1.41 5.65
C ASP A 174 -13.43 0.75 7.05
N VAL A 175 -14.23 1.26 7.97
CA VAL A 175 -14.34 0.72 9.33
C VAL A 175 -14.87 -0.72 9.38
N ASN A 176 -15.54 -1.19 8.33
CA ASN A 176 -16.23 -2.47 8.29
C ASN A 176 -15.45 -3.55 7.55
N GLU A 177 -14.77 -3.20 6.46
CA GLU A 177 -14.19 -4.17 5.55
C GLU A 177 -12.95 -3.65 4.81
N ILE A 178 -12.12 -4.59 4.35
CA ILE A 178 -10.96 -4.36 3.49
C ILE A 178 -11.18 -5.14 2.20
N TRP A 179 -11.02 -4.48 1.06
CA TRP A 179 -11.03 -5.07 -0.27
C TRP A 179 -9.65 -4.99 -0.92
N TYR A 180 -9.24 -6.08 -1.53
CA TYR A 180 -8.06 -6.14 -2.38
C TYR A 180 -8.48 -6.44 -3.81
N VAL A 181 -8.09 -5.55 -4.73
CA VAL A 181 -8.40 -5.61 -6.15
C VAL A 181 -7.14 -5.95 -6.93
N GLU A 182 -7.22 -6.89 -7.87
CA GLU A 182 -6.15 -7.23 -8.82
C GLU A 182 -6.62 -6.96 -10.25
N THR A 183 -5.84 -6.22 -11.04
CA THR A 183 -6.10 -6.07 -12.48
C THR A 183 -5.67 -7.32 -13.23
N ILE A 184 -6.49 -7.75 -14.19
CA ILE A 184 -6.29 -8.95 -14.99
C ILE A 184 -6.23 -8.56 -16.47
N GLY A 185 -5.06 -8.14 -16.92
CA GLY A 185 -4.91 -7.55 -18.25
C GLY A 185 -5.26 -6.08 -18.30
N GLY A 186 -5.63 -5.58 -19.48
CA GLY A 186 -5.89 -4.18 -19.73
C GLY A 186 -7.21 -3.65 -19.16
N HIS A 187 -8.27 -4.48 -19.08
CA HIS A 187 -9.61 -4.02 -18.69
C HIS A 187 -10.27 -4.89 -17.62
N HIS A 188 -9.88 -6.16 -17.48
CA HIS A 188 -10.48 -7.06 -16.51
C HIS A 188 -9.87 -6.90 -15.13
N TRP A 189 -10.65 -7.23 -14.11
CA TRP A 189 -10.27 -7.14 -12.71
C TRP A 189 -11.02 -8.14 -11.84
N ILE A 190 -10.43 -8.47 -10.70
CA ILE A 190 -11.06 -9.24 -9.62
C ILE A 190 -10.84 -8.52 -8.30
N ALA A 191 -11.75 -8.67 -7.37
CA ALA A 191 -11.60 -8.17 -6.01
C ALA A 191 -12.06 -9.21 -4.99
N ARG A 192 -11.33 -9.31 -3.89
CA ARG A 192 -11.67 -10.18 -2.76
C ARG A 192 -11.65 -9.39 -1.47
N ARG A 193 -12.71 -9.57 -0.66
CA ARG A 193 -12.75 -9.06 0.70
C ARG A 193 -11.76 -9.84 1.57
N VAL A 194 -10.97 -9.14 2.38
CA VAL A 194 -10.10 -9.76 3.39
C VAL A 194 -10.99 -10.26 4.52
N PRO A 195 -10.92 -11.56 4.91
CA PRO A 195 -11.69 -12.05 6.06
C PRO A 195 -11.33 -11.28 7.33
N ASP A 196 -12.33 -11.00 8.16
CA ASP A 196 -12.18 -10.14 9.35
C ASP A 196 -11.15 -10.67 10.35
N ASP A 197 -10.97 -11.99 10.44
CA ASP A 197 -10.05 -12.67 11.36
C ASP A 197 -8.67 -12.95 10.75
N CYS A 198 -8.40 -12.47 9.52
CA CYS A 198 -7.17 -12.76 8.80
C CYS A 198 -6.31 -11.50 8.60
N TYR A 199 -5.03 -11.76 8.38
CA TYR A 199 -4.14 -10.83 7.68
C TYR A 199 -3.87 -11.35 6.26
N ALA A 200 -3.54 -10.45 5.33
CA ALA A 200 -3.12 -10.81 3.98
C ALA A 200 -1.75 -10.20 3.65
N THR A 201 -0.92 -10.94 2.93
CA THR A 201 0.43 -10.51 2.54
C THR A 201 0.52 -10.46 1.01
N ILE A 202 0.91 -9.30 0.48
CA ILE A 202 0.97 -9.08 -0.95
C ILE A 202 2.37 -8.54 -1.30
N PRO A 203 3.23 -9.38 -1.89
CA PRO A 203 4.43 -8.94 -2.61
C PRO A 203 4.04 -8.56 -4.04
N ASN A 204 4.98 -8.17 -4.89
CA ASN A 204 4.73 -7.81 -6.30
C ASN A 204 4.29 -9.00 -7.18
N GLN A 205 3.25 -9.69 -6.76
CA GLN A 205 2.71 -10.88 -7.39
C GLN A 205 1.21 -10.96 -7.13
N LEU A 206 0.43 -11.58 -8.02
CA LEU A 206 -0.98 -11.86 -7.73
C LEU A 206 -1.07 -12.64 -6.41
N GLY A 207 -1.92 -12.16 -5.51
CA GLY A 207 -2.10 -12.72 -4.17
C GLY A 207 -3.29 -13.67 -4.09
N ILE A 208 -4.44 -13.28 -4.66
CA ILE A 208 -5.71 -14.02 -4.52
C ILE A 208 -5.54 -15.47 -5.03
N ASP A 209 -5.66 -16.42 -4.11
CA ASP A 209 -5.44 -17.84 -4.37
C ASP A 209 -6.73 -18.67 -4.41
N ASP A 210 -7.85 -18.06 -4.09
CA ASP A 210 -9.19 -18.67 -4.13
C ASP A 210 -10.25 -17.62 -4.48
N PHE A 211 -11.10 -17.91 -5.48
CA PHE A 211 -12.11 -16.99 -5.97
C PHE A 211 -13.41 -17.76 -6.31
N ASP A 212 -14.54 -17.26 -5.77
CA ASP A 212 -15.85 -17.85 -5.97
C ASP A 212 -16.67 -17.06 -7.01
N LEU A 213 -16.75 -17.60 -8.23
CA LEU A 213 -17.54 -17.02 -9.31
C LEU A 213 -19.05 -17.05 -9.02
N ALA A 214 -19.53 -17.96 -8.15
CA ALA A 214 -20.95 -17.99 -7.81
C ALA A 214 -21.33 -16.81 -6.92
N ASP A 215 -20.45 -16.43 -5.96
CA ASP A 215 -20.66 -15.22 -5.16
C ASP A 215 -20.47 -13.96 -6.02
N ALA A 216 -19.40 -13.88 -6.81
CA ALA A 216 -19.08 -12.70 -7.62
C ALA A 216 -20.17 -12.34 -8.63
N PHE A 217 -20.85 -13.34 -9.23
CA PHE A 217 -21.99 -13.13 -10.12
C PHE A 217 -23.37 -13.28 -9.42
N GLY A 218 -23.38 -13.43 -8.10
CA GLY A 218 -24.59 -13.62 -7.30
C GLY A 218 -24.76 -12.55 -6.24
N GLU A 219 -24.51 -12.90 -4.98
CA GLU A 219 -24.72 -12.00 -3.83
C GLU A 219 -23.59 -10.99 -3.60
N GLN A 220 -22.43 -11.21 -4.21
CA GLN A 220 -21.28 -10.31 -4.17
C GLN A 220 -20.81 -9.95 -2.75
N ARG A 221 -20.85 -10.90 -1.83
CA ARG A 221 -20.51 -10.65 -0.42
C ARG A 221 -19.01 -10.52 -0.20
N GLU A 222 -18.25 -11.45 -0.79
CA GLU A 222 -16.82 -11.60 -0.57
C GLU A 222 -15.99 -11.42 -1.86
N TYR A 223 -16.65 -11.45 -3.03
CA TYR A 223 -16.00 -11.41 -4.33
C TYR A 223 -16.72 -10.47 -5.29
N LEU A 224 -15.95 -9.66 -6.01
CA LEU A 224 -16.40 -8.79 -7.10
C LEU A 224 -15.46 -8.97 -8.30
N CYS A 225 -15.97 -8.76 -9.52
CA CYS A 225 -15.13 -8.84 -10.72
C CYS A 225 -15.79 -8.10 -11.90
N SER A 226 -15.02 -7.91 -12.97
CA SER A 226 -15.54 -7.42 -14.25
C SER A 226 -16.69 -8.27 -14.76
N ALA A 227 -17.67 -7.60 -15.39
CA ALA A 227 -18.97 -8.19 -15.72
C ALA A 227 -18.88 -9.41 -16.64
N ASP A 228 -17.88 -9.49 -17.49
CA ASP A 228 -17.67 -10.55 -18.49
C ASP A 228 -16.50 -11.50 -18.16
N LEU A 229 -15.93 -11.44 -16.94
CA LEU A 229 -14.79 -12.27 -16.53
C LEU A 229 -14.98 -13.76 -16.84
N ARG A 230 -16.18 -14.28 -16.64
CA ARG A 230 -16.48 -15.70 -16.89
C ARG A 230 -16.36 -16.06 -18.37
N GLU A 231 -16.91 -15.23 -19.24
CA GLU A 231 -16.85 -15.38 -20.69
C GLU A 231 -15.42 -15.20 -21.20
N PHE A 232 -14.71 -14.20 -20.69
CA PHE A 232 -13.32 -13.95 -20.97
C PHE A 232 -12.45 -15.16 -20.63
N MET A 233 -12.56 -15.69 -19.42
CA MET A 233 -11.83 -16.88 -18.99
C MET A 233 -12.13 -18.10 -19.88
N ALA A 234 -13.40 -18.31 -20.23
CA ALA A 234 -13.82 -19.45 -21.06
C ALA A 234 -13.30 -19.32 -22.50
N MET A 235 -13.43 -18.12 -23.09
CA MET A 235 -13.04 -17.85 -24.47
C MET A 235 -11.53 -18.03 -24.68
N HIS A 236 -10.73 -17.61 -23.71
CA HIS A 236 -9.27 -17.62 -23.80
C HIS A 236 -8.60 -18.78 -23.05
N HIS A 237 -9.38 -19.74 -22.52
CA HIS A 237 -8.90 -20.92 -21.80
C HIS A 237 -7.92 -20.58 -20.67
N LEU A 238 -8.23 -19.55 -19.88
CA LEU A 238 -7.32 -19.01 -18.87
C LEU A 238 -7.29 -19.86 -17.60
N ASP A 239 -8.39 -20.52 -17.22
CA ASP A 239 -8.39 -21.42 -16.07
C ASP A 239 -7.58 -22.69 -16.37
N ARG A 240 -6.53 -22.90 -15.59
CA ARG A 240 -5.64 -24.07 -15.70
C ARG A 240 -5.99 -25.18 -14.70
N THR A 241 -7.02 -24.97 -13.86
CA THR A 241 -7.42 -26.02 -12.94
C THR A 241 -7.98 -27.21 -13.72
N MET A 242 -7.49 -28.40 -13.43
CA MET A 242 -8.03 -29.65 -13.98
C MET A 242 -9.36 -29.98 -13.32
N GLY A 243 -10.30 -29.01 -13.38
CA GLY A 243 -11.67 -29.24 -12.95
C GLY A 243 -12.25 -30.37 -13.75
N THR A 244 -12.65 -31.46 -13.10
CA THR A 244 -13.40 -32.54 -13.75
C THR A 244 -14.68 -31.93 -14.28
N PRO A 245 -14.96 -31.99 -15.60
CA PRO A 245 -16.24 -31.55 -16.13
C PRO A 245 -17.34 -32.36 -15.42
N VAL A 246 -18.14 -31.67 -14.63
CA VAL A 246 -19.33 -32.34 -14.05
C VAL A 246 -20.33 -32.46 -15.18
N SER A 247 -20.38 -33.62 -15.79
CA SER A 247 -21.52 -33.99 -16.65
C SER A 247 -22.78 -33.92 -15.79
N SER A 248 -23.83 -33.33 -16.33
CA SER A 248 -25.16 -33.32 -15.73
C SER A 248 -25.69 -34.73 -15.35
N ASN A 249 -24.99 -35.78 -15.69
CA ASN A 249 -25.30 -37.19 -15.42
C ASN A 249 -24.23 -37.91 -14.57
N GLY A 250 -23.32 -37.19 -13.86
CA GLY A 250 -22.40 -37.81 -12.90
C GLY A 250 -21.33 -38.75 -13.50
N ARG A 251 -21.07 -38.71 -14.81
CA ARG A 251 -20.04 -39.50 -15.47
C ARG A 251 -18.88 -38.61 -15.92
N HIS A 252 -17.67 -39.00 -15.57
CA HIS A 252 -16.44 -38.35 -16.03
C HIS A 252 -16.29 -38.46 -17.54
N ALA A 253 -16.34 -37.33 -18.27
CA ALA A 253 -16.09 -37.31 -19.70
C ALA A 253 -14.59 -37.20 -19.98
N HIS A 254 -13.97 -38.30 -20.42
CA HIS A 254 -12.67 -38.25 -21.08
C HIS A 254 -12.89 -37.85 -22.53
N SER A 255 -12.32 -36.70 -22.94
CA SER A 255 -12.39 -36.08 -24.27
C SER A 255 -13.66 -35.26 -24.56
N ALA A 256 -13.59 -33.95 -24.36
CA ALA A 256 -14.52 -33.01 -24.99
C ALA A 256 -14.05 -32.73 -26.42
N GLY A 257 -14.86 -33.14 -27.40
CA GLY A 257 -14.67 -32.73 -28.79
C GLY A 257 -14.99 -31.22 -28.97
N PHE A 258 -14.47 -30.62 -30.02
CA PHE A 258 -14.73 -29.24 -30.44
C PHE A 258 -16.26 -28.99 -30.41
N GLY A 259 -16.68 -28.08 -29.53
CA GLY A 259 -18.10 -27.66 -29.44
C GLY A 259 -18.83 -27.95 -28.13
N THR A 260 -18.21 -28.55 -27.11
CA THR A 260 -18.80 -28.69 -25.77
C THR A 260 -18.41 -27.51 -24.89
N THR A 261 -19.36 -26.69 -24.51
CA THR A 261 -19.18 -25.65 -23.45
C THR A 261 -18.88 -26.39 -22.14
N VAL A 262 -17.62 -26.40 -21.73
CA VAL A 262 -17.21 -26.88 -20.40
C VAL A 262 -17.69 -25.82 -19.42
N ALA A 263 -18.59 -26.14 -18.52
CA ALA A 263 -18.94 -25.22 -17.45
C ALA A 263 -17.68 -24.98 -16.60
N LEU A 264 -17.29 -23.72 -16.48
CA LEU A 264 -16.21 -23.33 -15.57
C LEU A 264 -16.57 -23.77 -14.15
N PRO A 265 -15.61 -24.21 -13.34
CA PRO A 265 -15.86 -24.46 -11.92
C PRO A 265 -16.37 -23.19 -11.27
N THR A 266 -17.18 -23.31 -10.23
CA THR A 266 -17.67 -22.16 -9.46
C THR A 266 -16.56 -21.48 -8.68
N ARG A 267 -15.47 -22.21 -8.35
CA ARG A 267 -14.27 -21.70 -7.66
C ARG A 267 -13.02 -22.03 -8.45
N PHE A 268 -12.07 -21.11 -8.47
CA PHE A 268 -10.77 -21.30 -9.11
C PHE A 268 -9.67 -20.56 -8.34
N ASN A 269 -8.41 -20.81 -8.71
CA ASN A 269 -7.26 -20.10 -8.14
C ASN A 269 -6.75 -19.05 -9.15
N PRO A 270 -7.01 -17.74 -8.93
CA PRO A 270 -6.57 -16.66 -9.83
C PRO A 270 -5.06 -16.59 -9.98
N ARG A 271 -4.29 -16.77 -8.90
CA ARG A 271 -2.82 -16.77 -8.94
C ARG A 271 -2.29 -17.80 -9.96
N LYS A 272 -2.89 -19.00 -10.01
CA LYS A 272 -2.54 -20.04 -10.99
C LYS A 272 -3.07 -19.78 -12.39
N ALA A 273 -4.24 -19.15 -12.49
CA ALA A 273 -4.86 -18.86 -13.78
C ALA A 273 -4.20 -17.67 -14.48
N PHE A 274 -3.95 -16.61 -13.75
CA PHE A 274 -3.56 -15.30 -14.30
C PHE A 274 -2.13 -14.88 -13.95
N GLY A 275 -1.59 -15.33 -12.81
CA GLY A 275 -0.31 -14.88 -12.27
C GLY A 275 0.91 -15.52 -12.91
N THR A 276 2.06 -15.11 -12.40
CA THR A 276 3.38 -15.65 -12.74
C THR A 276 3.93 -16.49 -11.59
N ALA A 277 4.83 -17.41 -11.91
CA ALA A 277 5.62 -18.21 -10.96
C ALA A 277 6.99 -18.45 -11.60
N THR A 278 7.83 -17.43 -11.60
CA THR A 278 9.13 -17.42 -12.27
C THR A 278 10.28 -17.50 -11.25
N PRO A 279 11.50 -17.87 -11.65
CA PRO A 279 12.66 -17.79 -10.78
C PRO A 279 12.90 -16.38 -10.20
N LYS A 280 12.44 -15.32 -10.88
CA LYS A 280 12.48 -13.95 -10.37
C LYS A 280 11.53 -13.78 -9.18
N ASP A 281 10.33 -14.35 -9.25
CA ASP A 281 9.36 -14.31 -8.15
C ASP A 281 9.91 -14.97 -6.89
N HIS A 282 10.66 -16.06 -7.03
CA HIS A 282 11.28 -16.80 -5.93
C HIS A 282 12.46 -16.06 -5.24
N ILE A 283 12.98 -15.02 -5.87
CA ILE A 283 14.02 -14.15 -5.28
C ILE A 283 13.40 -12.86 -4.75
N TYR A 284 12.40 -12.36 -5.45
CA TYR A 284 11.88 -11.02 -5.25
C TYR A 284 10.57 -10.97 -4.46
N ASN A 285 9.66 -11.91 -4.70
CA ASN A 285 8.28 -11.85 -4.20
C ASN A 285 8.01 -12.82 -3.04
N THR A 286 8.08 -14.12 -3.29
CA THR A 286 7.69 -15.14 -2.31
C THR A 286 8.47 -15.08 -0.99
N PRO A 287 9.78 -14.70 -0.93
CA PRO A 287 10.50 -14.58 0.33
C PRO A 287 9.91 -13.54 1.28
N ARG A 288 9.34 -12.45 0.75
CA ARG A 288 8.70 -11.41 1.58
C ARG A 288 7.41 -11.91 2.21
N ALA A 289 6.54 -12.57 1.44
CA ALA A 289 5.33 -13.20 1.97
C ALA A 289 5.67 -14.30 3.01
N TRP A 290 6.68 -15.13 2.72
CA TRP A 290 7.19 -16.14 3.65
C TRP A 290 7.63 -15.53 4.99
N TYR A 291 8.41 -14.45 4.95
CA TYR A 291 8.92 -13.81 6.16
C TYR A 291 7.81 -13.19 7.00
N MET A 292 6.88 -12.48 6.38
CA MET A 292 5.75 -11.88 7.09
C MET A 292 4.89 -12.94 7.79
N GLN A 293 4.60 -14.06 7.09
CA GLN A 293 3.81 -15.14 7.68
C GLN A 293 4.59 -15.92 8.74
N ARG A 294 5.89 -16.10 8.58
CA ARG A 294 6.78 -16.67 9.60
C ARG A 294 6.75 -15.86 10.89
N ARG A 295 6.65 -14.55 10.79
CA ARG A 295 6.59 -13.64 11.94
C ARG A 295 5.24 -13.68 12.65
N LEU A 296 4.15 -13.77 11.90
CA LEU A 296 2.78 -13.72 12.44
C LEU A 296 2.21 -15.09 12.81
N ASN A 297 2.84 -16.17 12.37
CA ASN A 297 2.49 -17.55 12.74
C ASN A 297 3.76 -18.34 13.18
N PRO A 298 4.45 -17.91 14.25
CA PRO A 298 5.78 -18.43 14.61
C PRO A 298 5.77 -19.86 15.15
N SER A 299 4.64 -20.44 15.55
CA SER A 299 4.55 -21.82 16.02
C SER A 299 4.65 -22.86 14.91
N GLU A 300 4.49 -22.46 13.64
CA GLU A 300 4.67 -23.35 12.50
C GLU A 300 6.16 -23.57 12.19
N ASP A 301 6.46 -24.68 11.54
CA ASP A 301 7.81 -24.98 11.08
C ASP A 301 8.11 -24.21 9.78
N TRP A 302 8.90 -23.15 9.87
CA TRP A 302 9.34 -22.32 8.76
C TRP A 302 10.80 -22.52 8.34
N ASP A 303 11.61 -23.10 9.24
CA ASP A 303 13.06 -23.05 9.12
C ASP A 303 13.71 -24.43 8.89
N SER A 304 12.99 -25.53 9.16
CA SER A 304 13.55 -26.87 8.97
C SER A 304 13.50 -27.31 7.49
N PRO A 305 14.32 -28.29 7.11
CA PRO A 305 14.25 -28.89 5.77
C PRO A 305 12.90 -29.58 5.45
N ALA A 306 12.07 -29.82 6.46
CA ALA A 306 10.73 -30.41 6.33
C ALA A 306 9.61 -29.36 6.37
N ALA A 307 9.94 -28.07 6.46
CA ALA A 307 8.99 -26.99 6.47
C ALA A 307 8.06 -27.06 5.26
N ARG A 308 6.77 -26.84 5.49
CA ARG A 308 5.76 -26.83 4.44
C ARG A 308 6.01 -25.70 3.44
N TYR A 309 6.39 -24.53 3.95
CA TYR A 309 6.66 -23.33 3.15
C TYR A 309 8.11 -22.92 3.29
N THR A 310 8.74 -22.64 2.18
CA THR A 310 10.08 -22.09 2.07
C THR A 310 10.01 -20.70 1.47
N PRO A 311 11.08 -19.90 1.52
CA PRO A 311 11.10 -18.59 0.85
C PRO A 311 10.74 -18.64 -0.65
N GLU A 312 10.88 -19.78 -1.30
CA GLU A 312 10.65 -19.96 -2.75
C GLU A 312 9.31 -20.67 -3.06
N SER A 313 8.43 -20.88 -2.08
CA SER A 313 7.16 -21.58 -2.29
C SER A 313 6.13 -20.73 -3.03
N ASP A 314 5.52 -21.29 -4.09
CA ASP A 314 4.46 -20.65 -4.88
C ASP A 314 3.07 -20.72 -4.22
N ASP A 315 2.91 -21.58 -3.23
CA ASP A 315 1.62 -21.91 -2.61
C ASP A 315 1.48 -21.32 -1.18
N ILE A 316 2.30 -20.33 -0.84
CA ILE A 316 2.10 -19.54 0.39
C ILE A 316 0.71 -18.93 0.33
N PRO A 317 -0.16 -19.15 1.35
CA PRO A 317 -1.53 -18.64 1.33
C PRO A 317 -1.57 -17.11 1.21
N TRP A 318 -2.56 -16.59 0.48
CA TRP A 318 -2.77 -15.15 0.39
C TRP A 318 -3.08 -14.53 1.74
N CYS A 319 -4.01 -15.15 2.50
CA CYS A 319 -4.41 -14.68 3.83
C CYS A 319 -4.42 -15.82 4.85
N ARG A 320 -4.22 -15.45 6.12
CA ARG A 320 -4.18 -16.39 7.25
C ARG A 320 -4.68 -15.72 8.52
N VAL A 321 -5.15 -16.54 9.46
CA VAL A 321 -5.40 -16.11 10.83
C VAL A 321 -4.05 -16.01 11.55
N PRO A 322 -3.69 -14.88 12.15
CA PRO A 322 -2.47 -14.75 12.93
C PRO A 322 -2.58 -15.52 14.26
N GLU A 323 -1.45 -15.90 14.85
CA GLU A 323 -1.45 -16.56 16.17
C GLU A 323 -1.80 -15.58 17.30
N ASP A 324 -1.30 -14.35 17.20
CA ASP A 324 -1.62 -13.25 18.11
C ASP A 324 -2.24 -12.09 17.33
N LYS A 325 -2.93 -11.19 18.04
CA LYS A 325 -3.45 -9.95 17.45
C LYS A 325 -2.31 -9.11 16.88
N VAL A 326 -2.48 -8.61 15.65
CA VAL A 326 -1.49 -7.81 14.96
C VAL A 326 -1.58 -6.36 15.41
N SER A 327 -0.49 -5.81 15.89
CA SER A 327 -0.35 -4.40 16.29
C SER A 327 0.22 -3.54 15.15
N LEU A 328 0.18 -2.22 15.34
CA LEU A 328 0.84 -1.28 14.42
C LEU A 328 2.36 -1.41 14.46
N GLU A 329 2.91 -1.79 15.62
CA GLU A 329 4.33 -2.08 15.80
C GLU A 329 4.75 -3.32 15.00
N ASP A 330 3.91 -4.36 14.94
CA ASP A 330 4.16 -5.52 14.09
C ASP A 330 4.14 -5.14 12.61
N VAL A 331 3.20 -4.30 12.19
CA VAL A 331 3.11 -3.80 10.81
C VAL A 331 4.33 -2.96 10.44
N ASP A 332 4.73 -1.99 11.28
CA ASP A 332 5.92 -1.15 11.08
C ASP A 332 7.20 -2.00 11.02
N PHE A 333 7.34 -2.97 11.95
CA PHE A 333 8.45 -3.92 11.95
C PHE A 333 8.51 -4.74 10.66
N LEU A 334 7.38 -5.29 10.21
CA LEU A 334 7.33 -6.12 9.00
C LEU A 334 7.70 -5.33 7.75
N LEU A 335 7.16 -4.11 7.59
CA LEU A 335 7.42 -3.28 6.43
C LEU A 335 8.83 -2.64 6.45
N SER A 336 9.46 -2.50 7.61
CA SER A 336 10.86 -2.08 7.74
C SER A 336 11.86 -3.23 7.74
N SER A 337 11.39 -4.49 7.73
CA SER A 337 12.24 -5.66 7.94
C SER A 337 13.22 -5.93 6.80
N HIS A 338 14.42 -6.35 7.20
CA HIS A 338 15.46 -6.86 6.32
C HIS A 338 15.72 -8.37 6.53
N PHE A 339 14.71 -9.15 6.96
CA PHE A 339 14.75 -10.60 7.26
C PHE A 339 15.51 -10.94 8.55
N GLU A 340 15.39 -10.11 9.58
CA GLU A 340 16.03 -10.28 10.88
C GLU A 340 15.80 -11.68 11.45
N GLY A 341 16.87 -12.23 12.03
CA GLY A 341 16.83 -13.57 12.64
C GLY A 341 16.85 -14.72 11.64
N THR A 342 17.09 -14.47 10.36
CA THR A 342 17.24 -15.50 9.32
C THR A 342 18.64 -15.48 8.71
N PRO A 343 19.05 -16.54 7.96
CA PRO A 343 20.29 -16.52 7.20
C PRO A 343 20.31 -15.55 6.01
N TYR A 344 19.21 -14.87 5.75
CA TYR A 344 19.00 -14.00 4.58
C TYR A 344 19.13 -12.51 4.92
N ASP A 345 19.30 -12.17 6.18
CA ASP A 345 19.46 -10.82 6.67
C ASP A 345 20.77 -10.18 6.18
N PRO A 346 20.74 -9.12 5.34
CA PRO A 346 21.95 -8.49 4.82
C PRO A 346 22.82 -7.84 5.91
N TYR A 347 22.22 -7.43 7.03
CA TYR A 347 22.95 -6.88 8.19
C TYR A 347 23.23 -7.95 9.24
N GLY A 348 22.72 -9.18 9.06
CA GLY A 348 22.84 -10.26 10.03
C GLY A 348 24.23 -10.88 10.10
N THR A 349 24.48 -11.59 11.20
CA THR A 349 25.71 -12.36 11.42
C THR A 349 25.55 -13.85 11.13
N THR A 350 24.32 -14.31 10.90
CA THR A 350 23.99 -15.69 10.53
C THR A 350 24.06 -15.90 9.02
N GLY A 351 24.23 -17.16 8.61
CA GLY A 351 24.34 -17.49 7.18
C GLY A 351 25.70 -17.17 6.55
N THR A 352 25.76 -17.25 5.23
CA THR A 352 26.93 -16.96 4.41
C THR A 352 26.80 -15.60 3.70
N ALA A 353 27.87 -15.09 3.11
CA ALA A 353 27.81 -13.87 2.30
C ALA A 353 26.80 -14.02 1.13
N GLU A 354 26.67 -15.23 0.55
CA GLU A 354 25.72 -15.51 -0.53
C GLU A 354 24.27 -15.55 -0.02
N SER A 355 24.00 -16.23 1.11
CA SER A 355 22.63 -16.32 1.63
C SER A 355 22.08 -14.96 2.08
N ARG A 356 22.90 -14.10 2.68
CA ARG A 356 22.51 -12.77 3.12
C ARG A 356 22.12 -11.82 1.99
N HIS A 357 22.51 -12.10 0.77
CA HIS A 357 22.18 -11.30 -0.42
C HIS A 357 21.30 -12.07 -1.41
N ARG A 358 20.73 -13.21 -1.00
CA ARG A 358 19.97 -14.08 -1.91
C ARG A 358 18.61 -13.49 -2.27
N TYR A 359 17.91 -12.93 -1.31
CA TYR A 359 16.53 -12.46 -1.48
C TYR A 359 16.43 -10.96 -1.27
N ARG A 360 15.48 -10.35 -1.95
CA ARG A 360 15.13 -8.93 -1.77
C ARG A 360 14.42 -8.76 -0.42
N PRO A 361 14.97 -7.99 0.53
CA PRO A 361 14.31 -7.68 1.80
C PRO A 361 13.02 -6.87 1.61
N ILE A 362 12.20 -6.74 2.66
CA ILE A 362 11.00 -5.90 2.67
C ILE A 362 11.44 -4.44 2.75
N GLY A 363 12.01 -4.02 3.88
CA GLY A 363 12.58 -2.70 4.05
C GLY A 363 13.86 -2.54 3.21
N VAL A 364 13.85 -1.65 2.25
CA VAL A 364 14.97 -1.40 1.33
C VAL A 364 15.33 0.08 1.26
N ASN A 365 16.53 0.35 0.74
CA ASN A 365 17.00 1.72 0.52
C ASN A 365 16.12 2.53 -0.45
N ARG A 366 15.32 1.85 -1.28
CA ARG A 366 14.48 2.46 -2.32
C ARG A 366 13.09 2.87 -1.82
N THR A 367 12.70 2.50 -0.61
CA THR A 367 11.44 2.93 -0.01
C THR A 367 11.39 4.46 0.04
N GLY A 368 10.38 5.04 -0.58
CA GLY A 368 10.10 6.48 -0.60
C GLY A 368 9.22 6.89 0.56
N HIS A 369 8.27 6.03 0.85
CA HIS A 369 7.18 6.28 1.76
C HIS A 369 6.65 4.94 2.28
N MET A 370 6.26 4.89 3.55
CA MET A 370 5.48 3.81 4.13
C MET A 370 4.29 4.41 4.86
N VAL A 371 3.14 3.81 4.70
CA VAL A 371 1.96 4.18 5.45
C VAL A 371 1.21 2.95 5.95
N ALA A 372 0.75 3.01 7.21
CA ALA A 372 -0.30 2.16 7.73
C ALA A 372 -1.51 3.04 8.05
N ILE A 373 -2.64 2.76 7.41
CA ILE A 373 -3.89 3.50 7.65
C ILE A 373 -4.78 2.64 8.54
N GLN A 374 -5.07 3.17 9.72
CA GLN A 374 -5.89 2.54 10.75
C GLN A 374 -7.25 3.22 10.79
N VAL A 375 -8.35 2.45 10.59
CA VAL A 375 -9.72 2.96 10.71
C VAL A 375 -10.35 2.37 11.97
N ARG A 376 -10.50 3.19 13.02
CA ARG A 376 -10.82 2.78 14.38
C ARG A 376 -12.32 2.78 14.65
N PRO A 377 -12.95 1.63 15.01
CA PRO A 377 -14.41 1.55 15.19
C PRO A 377 -14.93 2.17 16.49
N TYR A 378 -14.07 2.38 17.47
CA TYR A 378 -14.43 2.73 18.86
C TYR A 378 -14.35 4.24 19.17
N VAL A 379 -14.06 5.07 18.18
CA VAL A 379 -14.01 6.53 18.29
C VAL A 379 -14.99 7.20 17.33
N PRO A 380 -15.36 8.47 17.55
CA PRO A 380 -16.22 9.22 16.63
C PRO A 380 -15.68 9.25 15.19
N ALA A 381 -16.57 9.39 14.21
CA ALA A 381 -16.18 9.40 12.79
C ALA A 381 -15.17 10.50 12.47
N ALA A 382 -15.22 11.64 13.16
CA ALA A 382 -14.34 12.77 12.90
C ALA A 382 -12.84 12.50 13.16
N ASN A 383 -12.51 11.66 14.15
CA ASN A 383 -11.13 11.28 14.52
C ASN A 383 -10.82 9.80 14.28
N ARG A 384 -11.66 9.11 13.47
CA ARG A 384 -11.61 7.65 13.28
C ARG A 384 -10.36 7.19 12.56
N THR A 385 -9.97 7.87 11.49
CA THR A 385 -8.85 7.46 10.64
C THR A 385 -7.56 8.13 11.04
N VAL A 386 -6.57 7.30 11.35
CA VAL A 386 -5.18 7.71 11.62
C VAL A 386 -4.27 7.10 10.58
N MET A 387 -3.42 7.91 9.98
CA MET A 387 -2.37 7.50 9.05
C MET A 387 -1.03 7.49 9.79
N TRP A 388 -0.42 6.33 9.91
CA TRP A 388 0.94 6.16 10.43
C TRP A 388 1.91 6.29 9.28
N VAL A 389 2.57 7.44 9.17
CA VAL A 389 3.35 7.86 8.01
C VAL A 389 4.84 7.82 8.32
N SER A 390 5.61 7.25 7.41
CA SER A 390 7.06 7.30 7.40
C SER A 390 7.55 7.69 6.00
N PHE A 391 8.55 8.56 5.92
CA PHE A 391 9.25 8.88 4.68
C PHE A 391 10.68 8.36 4.72
N GLY A 392 11.13 7.77 3.61
CA GLY A 392 12.46 7.24 3.47
C GLY A 392 12.55 5.74 3.70
N SER A 393 13.77 5.22 3.83
CA SER A 393 14.03 3.79 3.96
C SER A 393 13.58 3.25 5.33
N GLY A 394 12.67 2.29 5.33
CA GLY A 394 12.03 1.73 6.52
C GLY A 394 12.97 1.39 7.67
N PRO A 395 14.10 0.66 7.45
CA PRO A 395 15.04 0.31 8.52
C PRO A 395 15.68 1.50 9.27
N PHE A 396 15.56 2.72 8.74
CA PHE A 396 16.21 3.92 9.27
C PHE A 396 15.23 5.00 9.70
N THR A 397 13.94 4.71 9.73
CA THR A 397 12.90 5.68 10.06
C THR A 397 11.89 5.11 11.07
N ALA A 398 10.81 5.83 11.33
CA ALA A 398 9.70 5.37 12.15
C ALA A 398 8.39 5.89 11.59
N ALA A 399 7.34 5.08 11.65
CA ALA A 399 5.98 5.51 11.36
C ALA A 399 5.43 6.37 12.51
N ALA A 400 4.90 7.54 12.18
CA ALA A 400 4.30 8.48 13.11
C ALA A 400 2.84 8.73 12.78
N PRO A 401 1.92 8.82 13.77
CA PRO A 401 0.50 8.95 13.52
C PRO A 401 0.10 10.39 13.19
N PHE A 402 -0.77 10.51 12.19
CA PHE A 402 -1.44 11.75 11.80
C PHE A 402 -2.93 11.48 11.57
N TYR A 403 -3.79 12.31 12.13
CA TYR A 403 -5.21 12.27 11.83
C TYR A 403 -5.44 12.69 10.37
N ALA A 404 -6.26 11.91 9.67
CA ALA A 404 -6.52 12.12 8.25
C ALA A 404 -7.60 13.17 7.96
N ASN A 405 -8.54 13.37 8.89
CA ASN A 405 -9.69 14.25 8.68
C ASN A 405 -9.39 15.70 9.09
N VAL A 406 -8.45 16.32 8.36
CA VAL A 406 -7.93 17.67 8.60
C VAL A 406 -8.07 18.53 7.35
N ASN A 407 -8.03 19.86 7.50
CA ASN A 407 -8.03 20.80 6.36
C ASN A 407 -6.61 21.11 5.87
N ASP A 408 -5.62 21.00 6.75
CA ASP A 408 -4.21 21.21 6.43
C ASP A 408 -3.33 20.18 7.15
N THR A 409 -2.13 20.01 6.66
CA THR A 409 -1.12 19.07 7.20
C THR A 409 0.13 19.83 7.64
N PRO A 410 0.92 19.28 8.59
CA PRO A 410 2.08 19.98 9.12
C PRO A 410 3.12 20.32 8.05
N ALA A 411 3.62 21.56 8.07
CA ALA A 411 4.59 22.06 7.12
C ALA A 411 5.86 21.19 7.00
N TYR A 412 6.27 20.53 8.09
CA TYR A 412 7.45 19.66 8.10
C TYR A 412 7.31 18.43 7.21
N LEU A 413 6.09 17.97 6.92
CA LEU A 413 5.77 16.86 6.00
C LEU A 413 5.25 17.39 4.65
N ARG A 414 4.50 18.50 4.66
CA ARG A 414 3.84 19.06 3.48
C ARG A 414 4.80 19.76 2.53
N ASP A 415 5.74 20.55 3.08
CA ASP A 415 6.56 21.48 2.30
C ASP A 415 7.87 20.85 1.81
N THR A 416 7.83 19.55 1.47
CA THR A 416 8.95 18.88 0.81
C THR A 416 9.19 19.47 -0.57
N THR A 417 10.45 19.75 -0.90
CA THR A 417 10.89 20.31 -2.19
C THR A 417 11.73 19.30 -2.98
N PRO A 418 11.95 19.53 -4.29
CA PRO A 418 12.90 18.71 -5.06
C PRO A 418 14.35 18.81 -4.56
N GLU A 419 14.72 19.95 -3.97
CA GLU A 419 16.07 20.18 -3.43
C GLU A 419 16.21 19.56 -2.05
N VAL A 420 17.39 18.97 -1.80
CA VAL A 420 17.74 18.38 -0.50
C VAL A 420 17.78 19.45 0.58
N SER A 421 17.04 19.24 1.66
CA SER A 421 16.96 20.16 2.79
C SER A 421 16.63 19.42 4.08
N THR A 422 17.30 19.73 5.17
CA THR A 422 16.92 19.25 6.52
C THR A 422 15.74 20.03 7.12
N GLY A 423 15.14 20.93 6.38
CA GLY A 423 13.94 21.66 6.76
C GLY A 423 12.63 20.86 6.63
N ASN A 424 12.67 19.64 6.07
CA ASN A 424 11.53 18.74 5.94
C ASN A 424 11.90 17.31 6.34
N LEU A 425 10.88 16.51 6.67
CA LEU A 425 11.05 15.14 7.16
C LEU A 425 11.65 14.23 6.08
N TYR A 426 11.17 14.31 4.83
CA TYR A 426 11.60 13.42 3.75
C TYR A 426 13.12 13.42 3.57
N TRP A 427 13.72 14.59 3.35
CA TRP A 427 15.16 14.67 3.11
C TRP A 427 16.00 14.46 4.36
N THR A 428 15.48 14.81 5.54
CA THR A 428 16.16 14.52 6.81
C THR A 428 16.30 13.01 7.00
N ASN A 429 15.23 12.23 6.81
CA ASN A 429 15.27 10.78 6.91
C ASN A 429 16.16 10.15 5.83
N ARG A 430 16.14 10.67 4.59
CA ARG A 430 17.05 10.21 3.53
C ARG A 430 18.52 10.41 3.92
N LEU A 431 18.85 11.55 4.49
CA LEU A 431 20.22 11.84 4.93
C LEU A 431 20.64 10.90 6.07
N ILE A 432 19.76 10.68 7.05
CA ILE A 432 20.02 9.71 8.14
C ILE A 432 20.30 8.33 7.55
N ALA A 433 19.43 7.84 6.67
CA ALA A 433 19.57 6.52 6.06
C ALA A 433 20.89 6.36 5.28
N VAL A 434 21.24 7.33 4.43
CA VAL A 434 22.48 7.30 3.63
C VAL A 434 23.73 7.24 4.51
N VAL A 435 23.73 7.93 5.66
CA VAL A 435 24.87 7.92 6.58
C VAL A 435 24.90 6.67 7.45
N ALA A 436 23.74 6.22 7.92
CA ALA A 436 23.60 5.09 8.84
C ALA A 436 23.83 3.73 8.17
N ASP A 437 23.41 3.55 6.91
CA ASP A 437 23.54 2.28 6.17
C ASP A 437 24.98 1.77 6.12
N ALA A 438 25.94 2.66 5.89
CA ALA A 438 27.36 2.31 5.87
C ALA A 438 27.91 1.92 7.26
N HIS A 439 27.21 2.22 8.33
CA HIS A 439 27.63 2.07 9.73
C HIS A 439 26.52 1.47 10.60
N TRP A 440 25.82 0.47 10.05
CA TRP A 440 24.64 -0.14 10.66
C TRP A 440 24.87 -0.53 12.14
N TYR A 441 25.93 -1.28 12.42
CA TYR A 441 26.19 -1.80 13.78
C TYR A 441 26.41 -0.73 14.83
N GLU A 442 26.98 0.39 14.42
CA GLU A 442 27.33 1.48 15.33
C GLU A 442 26.16 2.46 15.50
N THR A 443 25.23 2.51 14.54
CA THR A 443 24.17 3.53 14.48
C THR A 443 22.77 3.00 14.77
N ASN A 444 22.49 1.69 14.57
CA ASN A 444 21.13 1.15 14.66
C ASN A 444 20.48 1.39 16.03
N ARG A 445 21.23 1.34 17.13
CA ARG A 445 20.71 1.63 18.48
C ARG A 445 20.09 3.00 18.62
N PHE A 446 20.60 4.00 17.88
CA PHE A 446 20.02 5.36 17.89
C PHE A 446 18.72 5.38 17.10
N ILE A 447 18.65 4.62 15.99
CA ILE A 447 17.48 4.49 15.15
C ILE A 447 16.36 3.76 15.91
N GLU A 448 16.67 2.63 16.55
CA GLU A 448 15.74 1.87 17.39
C GLU A 448 15.16 2.74 18.52
N GLY A 449 16.03 3.45 19.27
CA GLY A 449 15.59 4.34 20.34
C GLY A 449 14.75 5.53 19.84
N TYR A 450 15.04 6.04 18.64
CA TYR A 450 14.21 7.04 17.97
C TYR A 450 12.83 6.47 17.62
N ALA A 451 12.78 5.31 16.97
CA ALA A 451 11.53 4.68 16.56
C ALA A 451 10.63 4.32 17.76
N GLU A 452 11.21 3.77 18.83
CA GLU A 452 10.48 3.54 20.09
C GLU A 452 9.90 4.84 20.68
N GLY A 453 10.70 5.92 20.68
CA GLY A 453 10.28 7.22 21.17
C GLY A 453 9.13 7.80 20.36
N VAL A 454 9.19 7.72 19.04
CA VAL A 454 8.14 8.21 18.11
C VAL A 454 6.84 7.45 18.33
N ARG A 455 6.88 6.12 18.37
CA ARG A 455 5.67 5.29 18.60
C ARG A 455 5.06 5.58 19.97
N ALA A 456 5.87 5.58 21.03
CA ALA A 456 5.38 5.85 22.39
C ALA A 456 4.80 7.25 22.52
N PHE A 457 5.36 8.26 21.89
CA PHE A 457 4.79 9.61 21.86
C PHE A 457 3.48 9.63 21.05
N GLY A 458 3.47 8.98 19.89
CA GLY A 458 2.30 8.90 19.01
C GLY A 458 1.08 8.30 19.70
N HIS A 459 1.22 7.17 20.38
CA HIS A 459 0.13 6.55 21.14
C HIS A 459 -0.42 7.47 22.24
N ARG A 460 0.46 8.12 23.02
CA ARG A 460 0.02 9.08 24.05
C ARG A 460 -0.69 10.29 23.45
N LEU A 461 -0.24 10.74 22.29
CA LEU A 461 -0.87 11.86 21.58
C LEU A 461 -2.28 11.50 21.13
N ILE A 462 -2.44 10.32 20.51
CA ILE A 462 -3.74 9.80 20.08
C ILE A 462 -4.69 9.68 21.29
N GLU A 463 -4.27 8.98 22.34
CA GLU A 463 -5.09 8.79 23.56
C GLU A 463 -5.59 10.13 24.13
N ARG A 464 -4.67 11.08 24.34
CA ARG A 464 -5.01 12.41 24.87
C ARG A 464 -5.95 13.20 23.94
N THR A 465 -5.75 13.12 22.63
CA THR A 465 -6.59 13.82 21.66
C THR A 465 -7.99 13.21 21.59
N ASP A 466 -8.09 11.89 21.63
CA ASP A 466 -9.38 11.18 21.67
C ASP A 466 -10.14 11.50 22.96
N GLU A 467 -9.48 11.51 24.13
CA GLU A 467 -10.09 11.93 25.40
C GLU A 467 -10.60 13.39 25.36
N GLN A 468 -9.81 14.29 24.75
CA GLN A 468 -10.21 15.69 24.60
C GLN A 468 -11.47 15.84 23.74
N LEU A 469 -11.58 15.09 22.65
CA LEU A 469 -12.76 15.11 21.77
C LEU A 469 -13.98 14.46 22.42
N LEU A 470 -13.81 13.36 23.14
CA LEU A 470 -14.90 12.74 23.92
C LEU A 470 -15.44 13.67 24.99
N ALA A 471 -14.57 14.36 25.74
CA ALA A 471 -14.99 15.30 26.77
C ALA A 471 -15.77 16.51 26.20
N ARG A 472 -15.49 16.94 24.98
CA ARG A 472 -16.29 17.98 24.28
C ARG A 472 -17.67 17.45 23.91
N SER A 473 -17.76 16.26 23.33
CA SER A 473 -19.01 15.60 22.97
C SER A 473 -19.95 15.44 24.19
N ASP A 474 -19.40 15.07 25.35
CA ASP A 474 -20.17 14.93 26.59
C ASP A 474 -20.66 16.28 27.16
N ALA A 475 -19.87 17.34 27.00
CA ALA A 475 -20.26 18.69 27.44
C ALA A 475 -21.37 19.29 26.58
N GLU A 476 -21.38 18.98 25.27
CA GLU A 476 -22.40 19.43 24.32
C GLU A 476 -23.69 18.59 24.39
N SER A 477 -23.61 17.33 24.81
CA SER A 477 -24.78 16.43 24.99
C SER A 477 -25.72 16.85 26.15
N THR A 478 -25.33 17.79 26.99
CA THR A 478 -26.22 18.41 28.00
C THR A 478 -27.21 19.42 27.38
N ASP A 479 -27.00 19.81 26.13
CA ASP A 479 -27.95 20.57 25.31
C ASP A 479 -28.53 19.64 24.22
N THR A 480 -29.79 19.36 24.26
CA THR A 480 -30.66 18.34 23.69
C THR A 480 -30.51 17.97 22.17
N ASN A 481 -29.36 18.12 21.56
CA ASN A 481 -29.05 17.67 20.20
C ASN A 481 -27.76 16.84 20.18
N ALA A 482 -27.90 15.55 20.51
CA ALA A 482 -26.82 14.60 20.49
C ALA A 482 -26.13 14.55 19.09
N TRP A 483 -24.82 14.63 19.11
CA TRP A 483 -23.97 14.33 17.95
C TRP A 483 -24.32 12.96 17.34
N PRO A 484 -24.64 12.85 16.04
CA PRO A 484 -25.01 11.58 15.44
C PRO A 484 -23.78 10.67 15.34
N LEU A 485 -23.82 9.51 15.96
CA LEU A 485 -22.85 8.41 15.77
C LEU A 485 -22.88 7.84 14.33
N ASP A 486 -23.85 8.23 13.53
CA ASP A 486 -24.14 7.71 12.18
C ASP A 486 -24.07 8.83 11.11
N GLY A 487 -22.91 9.47 10.89
CA GLY A 487 -22.64 10.25 9.68
C GLY A 487 -23.57 11.44 9.35
N GLY A 488 -24.31 11.99 10.32
CA GLY A 488 -25.08 13.22 10.16
C GLY A 488 -24.16 14.45 10.16
N HIS A 489 -24.38 15.38 9.24
CA HIS A 489 -23.67 16.66 9.18
C HIS A 489 -23.94 17.47 10.47
N GLY A 490 -22.92 17.62 11.32
CA GLY A 490 -22.92 18.58 12.43
C GLY A 490 -22.92 20.03 11.89
N ASP A 491 -23.23 21.03 12.76
CA ASP A 491 -23.09 22.44 12.38
C ASP A 491 -21.64 22.72 11.92
N GLU A 492 -21.46 23.54 10.86
CA GLU A 492 -20.13 23.90 10.29
C GLU A 492 -19.12 24.36 11.36
N LYS A 493 -19.58 25.01 12.44
CA LYS A 493 -18.74 25.47 13.55
C LYS A 493 -18.19 24.33 14.41
N ASP A 494 -18.96 23.25 14.58
CA ASP A 494 -18.56 22.10 15.39
C ASP A 494 -17.53 21.24 14.60
N VAL A 495 -17.75 21.10 13.29
CA VAL A 495 -16.82 20.42 12.38
C VAL A 495 -15.47 21.14 12.34
N GLN A 496 -15.46 22.48 12.24
CA GLN A 496 -14.23 23.25 12.25
C GLN A 496 -13.48 23.13 13.58
N GLY A 497 -14.18 23.18 14.70
CA GLY A 497 -13.58 23.05 16.03
C GLY A 497 -12.94 21.68 16.29
N VAL A 498 -13.43 20.60 15.66
CA VAL A 498 -12.80 19.28 15.71
C VAL A 498 -11.57 19.26 14.82
N ALA A 499 -11.65 19.76 13.58
CA ALA A 499 -10.50 19.84 12.68
C ALA A 499 -9.34 20.60 13.32
N ASP A 500 -9.58 21.74 13.98
CA ASP A 500 -8.54 22.51 14.69
C ASP A 500 -7.82 21.70 15.78
N VAL A 501 -8.53 20.81 16.49
CA VAL A 501 -7.92 19.92 17.49
C VAL A 501 -7.04 18.85 16.82
N LEU A 502 -7.51 18.26 15.73
CA LEU A 502 -6.77 17.25 15.00
C LEU A 502 -5.52 17.83 14.32
N GLU A 503 -5.63 19.03 13.76
CA GLU A 503 -4.50 19.77 13.16
C GLU A 503 -3.45 20.13 14.22
N ALA A 504 -3.89 20.59 15.39
CA ALA A 504 -2.98 20.88 16.51
C ALA A 504 -2.24 19.62 17.00
N ALA A 505 -2.92 18.47 17.03
CA ALA A 505 -2.28 17.19 17.36
C ALA A 505 -1.27 16.76 16.26
N ASN A 506 -1.62 16.94 14.99
CA ASN A 506 -0.72 16.66 13.88
C ASN A 506 0.53 17.57 13.92
N ASP A 507 0.37 18.85 14.22
CA ASP A 507 1.48 19.80 14.37
C ASP A 507 2.39 19.42 15.56
N GLU A 508 1.83 19.00 16.69
CA GLU A 508 2.61 18.53 17.84
C GLU A 508 3.42 17.28 17.50
N MET A 509 2.85 16.35 16.73
CA MET A 509 3.58 15.17 16.23
C MET A 509 4.73 15.59 15.30
N ALA A 510 4.49 16.51 14.40
CA ALA A 510 5.49 17.01 13.47
C ALA A 510 6.64 17.77 14.17
N ASP A 511 6.33 18.52 15.21
CA ASP A 511 7.35 19.20 16.04
C ASP A 511 8.20 18.20 16.81
N TYR A 512 7.57 17.16 17.37
CA TYR A 512 8.29 16.04 18.00
C TYR A 512 9.24 15.36 16.99
N LEU A 513 8.75 15.04 15.79
CA LEU A 513 9.58 14.47 14.73
C LEU A 513 10.76 15.39 14.36
N ARG A 514 10.53 16.69 14.20
CA ARG A 514 11.57 17.66 13.84
C ARG A 514 12.70 17.70 14.87
N GLU A 515 12.35 17.73 16.15
CA GLU A 515 13.32 17.72 17.24
C GLU A 515 14.13 16.42 17.24
N HIS A 516 13.42 15.26 17.19
CA HIS A 516 14.06 13.96 17.37
C HIS A 516 14.80 13.46 16.14
N THR A 517 14.37 13.79 14.92
CA THR A 517 15.15 13.52 13.69
C THR A 517 16.42 14.38 13.64
N THR A 518 16.36 15.63 14.11
CA THR A 518 17.55 16.48 14.23
C THR A 518 18.57 15.86 15.19
N LYS A 519 18.10 15.37 16.35
CA LYS A 519 18.95 14.68 17.32
C LYS A 519 19.52 13.39 16.73
N LEU A 520 18.69 12.56 16.09
CA LEU A 520 19.12 11.32 15.45
C LEU A 520 20.18 11.58 14.38
N LEU A 521 19.97 12.59 13.52
CA LEU A 521 20.95 12.98 12.50
C LEU A 521 22.30 13.38 13.14
N ASN A 522 22.28 14.13 14.22
CA ASN A 522 23.49 14.50 14.94
C ASN A 522 24.23 13.28 15.50
N ASP A 523 23.51 12.33 16.14
CA ASP A 523 24.10 11.13 16.73
C ASP A 523 24.69 10.21 15.65
N VAL A 524 23.96 10.00 14.54
CA VAL A 524 24.39 9.19 13.40
C VAL A 524 25.58 9.84 12.69
N LEU A 525 25.51 11.12 12.38
CA LEU A 525 26.58 11.82 11.66
C LEU A 525 27.86 11.91 12.50
N TYR A 526 27.74 12.20 13.80
CA TYR A 526 28.88 12.21 14.71
C TYR A 526 29.58 10.85 14.78
N THR A 527 28.79 9.78 14.97
CA THR A 527 29.30 8.40 15.02
C THR A 527 30.00 8.02 13.71
N SER A 528 29.34 8.24 12.58
CA SER A 528 29.88 7.90 11.25
C SER A 528 31.12 8.73 10.90
N SER A 529 31.17 9.99 11.31
CA SER A 529 32.36 10.85 11.10
C SER A 529 33.58 10.31 11.80
N ASN A 530 33.43 9.69 12.99
CA ASN A 530 34.56 9.08 13.72
C ASN A 530 35.02 7.75 13.09
N LEU A 531 34.22 7.17 12.18
CA LEU A 531 34.52 5.92 11.47
C LEU A 531 35.03 6.17 10.05
N MET A 532 35.19 7.42 9.63
CA MET A 532 35.70 7.74 8.30
C MET A 532 37.11 7.21 8.10
N HIS A 533 37.34 6.54 6.98
CA HIS A 533 38.64 6.08 6.54
C HIS A 533 39.06 6.80 5.26
N ASN A 534 40.21 7.42 5.27
CA ASN A 534 40.84 7.89 4.03
C ASN A 534 41.46 6.67 3.32
N SER A 535 41.14 6.46 2.05
CA SER A 535 41.84 5.47 1.18
C SER A 535 43.27 5.92 0.91
N PHE A 536 44.03 6.11 1.97
CA PHE A 536 45.32 6.78 1.95
C PHE A 536 46.42 5.82 2.44
N ALA A 537 47.47 5.64 1.67
CA ALA A 537 48.51 4.66 1.97
C ALA A 537 49.44 5.06 3.14
N MET A 538 49.40 6.31 3.55
CA MET A 538 50.20 6.84 4.66
C MET A 538 49.33 7.06 5.89
N SER A 539 49.80 6.68 7.05
CA SER A 539 49.14 7.02 8.32
C SER A 539 49.49 8.47 8.74
N ASP A 540 48.65 9.07 9.56
CA ASP A 540 48.88 10.41 10.12
C ASP A 540 50.11 10.47 11.01
N ARG A 541 50.69 9.31 11.37
CA ARG A 541 51.93 9.19 12.11
C ARG A 541 53.19 9.58 11.33
N TRP A 542 53.08 9.82 10.03
CA TRP A 542 54.22 10.25 9.22
C TRP A 542 54.77 11.64 9.64
N ALA A 543 53.92 12.42 10.32
CA ALA A 543 54.28 13.76 10.83
C ALA A 543 54.89 13.74 12.23
N GLU A 544 54.86 12.61 12.94
CA GLU A 544 55.53 12.38 14.21
C GLU A 544 57.00 11.96 13.99
#